data_6159c7b50dfb19f8be911efa44996919
#
_entry.id   6159c7b50dfb19f8be911efa44996919
#
_cell.length_a   1.000
_cell.length_b   1.000
_cell.length_c   1.000
_cell.angle_alpha   90.00
_cell.angle_beta   90.00
_cell.angle_gamma   90.00
#
_symmetry.space_group_name_H-M   'P 1'
#
loop_
_entity.id
_entity.type
_entity.pdbx_description
1 polymer ?
#
loop_
_entity_poly.entity_id
_entity_poly.type
_entity_poly.pdbx_seq_one_letter_code
_entity_poly.pdbx_strand_id
1 'polypeptide(L)'
;MNQTIHKDKRHFNVIDILIILALIAAVAFAANIIVNDMFANSTVPVEYVLRVSGVDASKTQKLREGDTLIAAAAGTSLGQILALSVQDAETIVFNYDSGRFVSAAVPGKCTVYLRVRTNCNVKNNMYQIGDTRISANTSPDILLPFLYEDAEILSVNTVPTQSTPSSDSSDNS
;
A
#
# COMPACT_ATOMS: atom_id res chain seq x y z
N MET A 1 9.37 -38.34 67.99
CA MET A 1 8.30 -37.45 67.51
C MET A 1 8.29 -37.53 65.97
N ASN A 2 7.58 -38.49 65.39
CA ASN A 2 7.52 -38.71 63.93
C ASN A 2 6.30 -37.96 63.37
N GLN A 3 6.57 -36.91 62.60
CA GLN A 3 5.54 -36.24 61.80
C GLN A 3 5.36 -36.98 60.49
N THR A 4 4.25 -37.67 60.34
CA THR A 4 3.77 -38.28 59.10
C THR A 4 3.24 -37.17 58.21
N ILE A 5 3.98 -36.85 57.13
CA ILE A 5 3.53 -35.92 56.09
C ILE A 5 2.45 -36.65 55.29
N HIS A 6 1.17 -36.29 55.51
CA HIS A 6 0.09 -36.71 54.67
C HIS A 6 0.20 -36.06 53.29
N LYS A 7 0.56 -36.86 52.28
CA LYS A 7 0.59 -36.48 50.88
C LYS A 7 -0.81 -36.57 50.32
N ASP A 8 -1.58 -35.49 50.38
CA ASP A 8 -2.89 -35.38 49.76
C ASP A 8 -2.76 -35.66 48.25
N LYS A 9 -3.26 -36.81 47.81
CA LYS A 9 -3.47 -37.12 46.41
C LYS A 9 -4.64 -36.30 45.89
N ARG A 10 -4.36 -35.13 45.31
CA ARG A 10 -5.36 -34.36 44.57
C ARG A 10 -5.83 -35.19 43.38
N HIS A 11 -7.06 -35.67 43.44
CA HIS A 11 -7.72 -36.30 42.30
C HIS A 11 -8.10 -35.20 41.31
N PHE A 12 -7.44 -35.17 40.17
CA PHE A 12 -7.85 -34.31 39.05
C PHE A 12 -9.31 -34.69 38.66
N ASN A 13 -10.20 -33.73 38.79
CA ASN A 13 -11.59 -33.90 38.40
C ASN A 13 -11.73 -33.69 36.89
N VAL A 14 -12.65 -34.37 36.24
CA VAL A 14 -12.91 -34.20 34.79
C VAL A 14 -13.17 -32.74 34.44
N ILE A 15 -13.74 -31.98 35.37
CA ILE A 15 -13.99 -30.54 35.24
C ILE A 15 -12.66 -29.75 35.14
N ASP A 16 -11.64 -30.11 35.93
CA ASP A 16 -10.33 -29.43 35.88
C ASP A 16 -9.65 -29.64 34.54
N ILE A 17 -9.78 -30.82 33.94
CA ILE A 17 -9.27 -31.16 32.62
C ILE A 17 -9.99 -30.33 31.54
N LEU A 18 -11.31 -30.18 31.63
CA LEU A 18 -12.10 -29.36 30.71
C LEU A 18 -11.73 -27.87 30.79
N ILE A 19 -11.49 -27.35 31.97
CA ILE A 19 -11.09 -25.96 32.19
C ILE A 19 -9.69 -25.71 31.59
N ILE A 20 -8.74 -26.62 31.81
CA ILE A 20 -7.38 -26.52 31.23
C ILE A 20 -7.44 -26.55 29.72
N LEU A 21 -8.25 -27.45 29.14
CA LEU A 21 -8.41 -27.59 27.69
C LEU A 21 -9.04 -26.33 27.07
N ALA A 22 -10.04 -25.74 27.75
CA ALA A 22 -10.64 -24.47 27.33
C ALA A 22 -9.65 -23.29 27.40
N LEU A 23 -8.81 -23.24 28.43
CA LEU A 23 -7.75 -22.23 28.56
C LEU A 23 -6.69 -22.35 27.45
N ILE A 24 -6.26 -23.58 27.15
CA ILE A 24 -5.30 -23.83 26.04
C ILE A 24 -5.90 -23.41 24.72
N ALA A 25 -7.18 -23.74 24.45
CA ALA A 25 -7.86 -23.32 23.23
C ALA A 25 -8.00 -21.80 23.13
N ALA A 26 -8.31 -21.11 24.21
CA ALA A 26 -8.41 -19.65 24.26
C ALA A 26 -7.05 -18.98 23.99
N VAL A 27 -5.96 -19.48 24.58
CA VAL A 27 -4.60 -18.99 24.36
C VAL A 27 -4.15 -19.23 22.92
N ALA A 28 -4.42 -20.42 22.36
CA ALA A 28 -4.10 -20.73 20.97
C ALA A 28 -4.86 -19.83 19.98
N PHE A 29 -6.14 -19.53 20.27
CA PHE A 29 -6.94 -18.62 19.46
C PHE A 29 -6.42 -17.18 19.54
N ALA A 30 -6.11 -16.69 20.74
CA ALA A 30 -5.52 -15.37 20.93
C ALA A 30 -4.15 -15.22 20.25
N ALA A 31 -3.29 -16.24 20.36
CA ALA A 31 -2.00 -16.29 19.69
C ALA A 31 -2.14 -16.26 18.16
N ASN A 32 -3.13 -16.96 17.59
CA ASN A 32 -3.40 -16.95 16.16
C ASN A 32 -3.84 -15.58 15.66
N ILE A 33 -4.66 -14.85 16.41
CA ILE A 33 -5.05 -13.46 16.08
C ILE A 33 -3.82 -12.55 16.09
N ILE A 34 -3.01 -12.60 17.15
CA ILE A 34 -1.81 -11.75 17.28
C ILE A 34 -0.80 -12.02 16.17
N VAL A 35 -0.56 -13.29 15.87
CA VAL A 35 0.37 -13.70 14.81
C VAL A 35 -0.13 -13.22 13.44
N ASN A 36 -1.42 -13.41 13.14
CA ASN A 36 -2.00 -12.92 11.89
C ASN A 36 -1.91 -11.40 11.75
N ASP A 37 -2.15 -10.64 12.83
CA ASP A 37 -2.01 -9.17 12.82
C ASP A 37 -0.55 -8.73 12.66
N MET A 38 0.41 -9.43 13.26
CA MET A 38 1.84 -9.11 13.12
C MET A 38 2.36 -9.39 11.69
N PHE A 39 1.89 -10.45 11.04
CA PHE A 39 2.25 -10.75 9.65
C PHE A 39 1.45 -9.94 8.63
N ALA A 40 0.25 -9.46 8.97
CA ALA A 40 -0.55 -8.60 8.09
C ALA A 40 -0.01 -7.17 7.96
N ASN A 41 0.90 -6.74 8.83
CA ASN A 41 1.41 -5.37 8.90
C ASN A 41 2.85 -5.18 8.40
N SER A 42 3.36 -6.08 7.55
CA SER A 42 4.62 -5.81 6.88
C SER A 42 4.42 -4.68 5.86
N THR A 43 4.83 -3.46 6.22
CA THR A 43 4.84 -2.33 5.31
C THR A 43 6.08 -2.37 4.44
N VAL A 44 5.88 -2.31 3.13
CA VAL A 44 6.95 -2.29 2.14
C VAL A 44 6.93 -0.95 1.42
N PRO A 45 8.07 -0.26 1.29
CA PRO A 45 8.15 0.95 0.49
C PRO A 45 7.98 0.60 -0.99
N VAL A 46 7.04 1.28 -1.65
CA VAL A 46 6.67 1.05 -3.04
C VAL A 46 6.69 2.37 -3.78
N GLU A 47 7.21 2.35 -5.00
CA GLU A 47 7.05 3.41 -5.99
C GLU A 47 6.15 2.93 -7.11
N TYR A 48 5.20 3.76 -7.49
CA TYR A 48 4.31 3.46 -8.60
C TYR A 48 4.11 4.69 -9.50
N VAL A 49 3.77 4.42 -10.75
CA VAL A 49 3.51 5.45 -11.75
C VAL A 49 2.02 5.49 -12.04
N LEU A 50 1.44 6.67 -11.88
CA LEU A 50 0.06 6.99 -12.24
C LEU A 50 0.02 7.78 -13.53
N ARG A 51 -0.95 7.47 -14.39
CA ARG A 51 -1.35 8.26 -15.55
C ARG A 51 -2.72 8.85 -15.30
N VAL A 52 -2.85 10.16 -15.43
CA VAL A 52 -4.12 10.89 -15.36
C VAL A 52 -4.34 11.57 -16.70
N SER A 53 -5.36 11.16 -17.44
CA SER A 53 -5.62 11.66 -18.80
C SER A 53 -6.73 12.71 -18.82
N GLY A 54 -6.67 13.63 -19.78
CA GLY A 54 -7.73 14.61 -20.00
C GLY A 54 -7.78 15.76 -18.99
N VAL A 55 -6.70 15.98 -18.26
CA VAL A 55 -6.58 17.06 -17.28
C VAL A 55 -6.51 18.41 -17.99
N ASP A 56 -7.23 19.41 -17.46
CA ASP A 56 -7.13 20.77 -18.00
C ASP A 56 -5.73 21.34 -17.80
N ALA A 57 -5.13 21.87 -18.86
CA ALA A 57 -3.77 22.42 -18.81
C ALA A 57 -3.59 23.50 -17.71
N SER A 58 -4.62 24.29 -17.42
CA SER A 58 -4.59 25.29 -16.35
C SER A 58 -4.51 24.69 -14.94
N LYS A 59 -4.99 23.46 -14.76
CA LYS A 59 -4.96 22.75 -13.47
C LYS A 59 -3.60 22.10 -13.22
N THR A 60 -2.90 21.68 -14.29
CA THR A 60 -1.57 21.03 -14.15
C THR A 60 -0.54 21.94 -13.51
N GLN A 61 -0.64 23.26 -13.71
CA GLN A 61 0.27 24.24 -13.09
C GLN A 61 0.22 24.29 -11.57
N LYS A 62 -0.82 23.72 -10.96
CA LYS A 62 -1.01 23.68 -9.50
C LYS A 62 -0.40 22.44 -8.85
N LEU A 63 -0.06 21.44 -9.67
CA LEU A 63 0.56 20.20 -9.20
C LEU A 63 2.05 20.43 -8.94
N ARG A 64 2.55 19.92 -7.83
CA ARG A 64 3.95 20.05 -7.43
C ARG A 64 4.50 18.72 -6.94
N GLU A 65 5.80 18.56 -7.13
CA GLU A 65 6.57 17.53 -6.43
C GLU A 65 6.46 17.78 -4.91
N GLY A 66 6.28 16.72 -4.16
CA GLY A 66 6.04 16.80 -2.72
C GLY A 66 4.56 16.83 -2.31
N ASP A 67 3.63 17.07 -3.23
CA ASP A 67 2.20 17.01 -2.93
C ASP A 67 1.78 15.60 -2.53
N THR A 68 0.79 15.53 -1.64
CA THR A 68 0.23 14.25 -1.19
C THR A 68 -0.95 13.86 -2.08
N LEU A 69 -0.88 12.64 -2.60
CA LEU A 69 -1.98 12.00 -3.32
C LEU A 69 -2.95 11.37 -2.32
N ILE A 70 -4.25 11.58 -2.50
CA ILE A 70 -5.30 11.10 -1.59
C ILE A 70 -6.28 10.23 -2.37
N ALA A 71 -6.71 9.11 -1.79
CA ALA A 71 -7.82 8.32 -2.31
C ALA A 71 -9.14 9.08 -2.10
N ALA A 72 -9.90 9.33 -3.16
CA ALA A 72 -11.11 10.14 -3.10
C ALA A 72 -12.18 9.51 -2.19
N ALA A 73 -12.38 8.20 -2.28
CA ALA A 73 -13.41 7.50 -1.53
C ALA A 73 -13.14 7.43 -0.02
N ALA A 74 -11.87 7.23 0.37
CA ALA A 74 -11.50 6.97 1.77
C ALA A 74 -10.81 8.14 2.46
N GLY A 75 -10.40 9.19 1.73
CA GLY A 75 -9.58 10.27 2.26
C GLY A 75 -8.19 9.84 2.72
N THR A 76 -7.77 8.61 2.38
CA THR A 76 -6.51 8.02 2.79
C THR A 76 -5.38 8.51 1.89
N SER A 77 -4.22 8.85 2.48
CA SER A 77 -3.03 9.19 1.71
C SER A 77 -2.52 8.00 0.92
N LEU A 78 -2.43 8.15 -0.39
CA LEU A 78 -1.87 7.16 -1.32
C LEU A 78 -0.36 7.33 -1.49
N GLY A 79 0.23 8.40 -0.96
CA GLY A 79 1.66 8.65 -1.00
C GLY A 79 2.01 10.06 -1.42
N GLN A 80 3.31 10.29 -1.61
CA GLN A 80 3.88 11.58 -1.98
C GLN A 80 4.38 11.55 -3.42
N ILE A 81 4.10 12.60 -4.18
CA ILE A 81 4.57 12.76 -5.56
C ILE A 81 6.07 13.05 -5.54
N LEU A 82 6.86 12.15 -6.13
CA LEU A 82 8.32 12.32 -6.28
C LEU A 82 8.70 13.07 -7.54
N ALA A 83 7.95 12.86 -8.61
CA ALA A 83 8.18 13.51 -9.89
C ALA A 83 6.87 13.60 -10.65
N LEU A 84 6.73 14.64 -11.46
CA LEU A 84 5.60 14.82 -12.35
C LEU A 84 6.10 15.12 -13.77
N SER A 85 5.37 14.63 -14.76
CA SER A 85 5.59 14.95 -16.18
C SER A 85 4.24 15.24 -16.82
N VAL A 86 4.17 16.31 -17.58
CA VAL A 86 2.96 16.77 -18.26
C VAL A 86 3.21 16.70 -19.76
N GLN A 87 2.31 16.05 -20.47
CA GLN A 87 2.34 15.92 -21.93
C GLN A 87 0.98 16.38 -22.49
N ASP A 88 0.94 16.83 -23.72
CA ASP A 88 -0.31 17.13 -24.40
C ASP A 88 -1.16 15.85 -24.49
N ALA A 89 -2.44 15.98 -24.20
CA ALA A 89 -3.36 14.85 -24.36
C ALA A 89 -3.58 14.58 -25.83
N GLU A 90 -3.49 13.31 -26.23
CA GLU A 90 -3.71 12.87 -27.60
C GLU A 90 -4.94 11.99 -27.69
N THR A 91 -5.66 12.08 -28.79
CA THR A 91 -6.75 11.19 -29.13
C THR A 91 -6.57 10.67 -30.55
N ILE A 92 -7.14 9.49 -30.82
CA ILE A 92 -7.11 8.91 -32.15
C ILE A 92 -8.31 9.45 -32.93
N VAL A 93 -8.06 10.14 -34.02
CA VAL A 93 -9.08 10.67 -34.93
C VAL A 93 -8.92 10.06 -36.32
N PHE A 94 -10.04 9.89 -37.02
CA PHE A 94 -10.01 9.46 -38.42
C PHE A 94 -9.74 10.68 -39.30
N ASN A 95 -8.63 10.64 -40.05
CA ASN A 95 -8.32 11.66 -41.05
C ASN A 95 -8.94 11.27 -42.38
N TYR A 96 -9.94 12.04 -42.82
CA TYR A 96 -10.70 11.78 -44.05
C TYR A 96 -9.85 11.97 -45.31
N ASP A 97 -8.85 12.87 -45.29
CA ASP A 97 -8.00 13.14 -46.45
C ASP A 97 -7.03 11.98 -46.74
N SER A 98 -6.51 11.37 -45.68
CA SER A 98 -5.60 10.24 -45.78
C SER A 98 -6.26 8.87 -45.67
N GLY A 99 -7.55 8.80 -45.26
CA GLY A 99 -8.27 7.57 -45.00
C GLY A 99 -7.70 6.73 -43.85
N ARG A 100 -7.01 7.33 -42.88
CA ARG A 100 -6.32 6.64 -41.79
C ARG A 100 -6.64 7.26 -40.43
N PHE A 101 -6.48 6.44 -39.38
CA PHE A 101 -6.49 6.93 -38.01
C PHE A 101 -5.11 7.57 -37.72
N VAL A 102 -5.16 8.77 -37.16
CA VAL A 102 -3.97 9.54 -36.74
C VAL A 102 -4.14 10.00 -35.31
N SER A 103 -3.01 10.14 -34.60
CA SER A 103 -3.01 10.79 -33.30
C SER A 103 -3.11 12.30 -33.49
N ALA A 104 -3.99 12.93 -32.73
CA ALA A 104 -4.17 14.38 -32.74
C ALA A 104 -4.19 14.90 -31.31
N ALA A 105 -3.51 16.02 -31.06
CA ALA A 105 -3.54 16.69 -29.77
C ALA A 105 -4.95 17.23 -29.46
N VAL A 106 -5.38 17.08 -28.21
CA VAL A 106 -6.63 17.64 -27.72
C VAL A 106 -6.35 19.01 -27.12
N PRO A 107 -6.83 20.10 -27.75
CA PRO A 107 -6.50 21.46 -27.29
C PRO A 107 -6.93 21.70 -25.82
N GLY A 108 -6.03 22.26 -25.02
CA GLY A 108 -6.26 22.60 -23.62
C GLY A 108 -6.34 21.42 -22.66
N LYS A 109 -6.06 20.21 -23.12
CA LYS A 109 -6.01 18.99 -22.31
C LYS A 109 -4.60 18.43 -22.28
N CYS A 110 -4.23 17.88 -21.12
CA CYS A 110 -2.94 17.25 -20.88
C CYS A 110 -3.11 15.86 -20.29
N THR A 111 -2.11 15.02 -20.48
CA THR A 111 -1.91 13.77 -19.74
C THR A 111 -0.80 14.00 -18.72
N VAL A 112 -1.07 13.70 -17.46
CA VAL A 112 -0.11 13.86 -16.37
C VAL A 112 0.36 12.50 -15.92
N TYR A 113 1.67 12.34 -15.83
CA TYR A 113 2.32 11.17 -15.25
C TYR A 113 2.90 11.54 -13.90
N LEU A 114 2.52 10.82 -12.87
CA LEU A 114 2.95 11.02 -11.50
C LEU A 114 3.73 9.81 -11.01
N ARG A 115 4.96 10.00 -10.55
CA ARG A 115 5.70 8.99 -9.81
C ARG A 115 5.47 9.24 -8.33
N VAL A 116 4.90 8.26 -7.65
CA VAL A 116 4.47 8.36 -6.25
C VAL A 116 5.20 7.32 -5.42
N ARG A 117 5.65 7.71 -4.23
CA ARG A 117 6.23 6.82 -3.22
C ARG A 117 5.31 6.73 -2.02
N THR A 118 5.16 5.52 -1.51
CA THR A 118 4.33 5.24 -0.34
C THR A 118 4.80 3.97 0.36
N ASN A 119 4.29 3.76 1.58
CA ASN A 119 4.42 2.48 2.27
C ASN A 119 3.11 1.70 2.13
N CYS A 120 3.17 0.54 1.51
CA CYS A 120 2.03 -0.34 1.31
C CYS A 120 2.05 -1.50 2.30
N ASN A 121 0.89 -1.90 2.77
CA ASN A 121 0.71 -3.18 3.44
C ASN A 121 0.69 -4.29 2.39
N VAL A 122 1.37 -5.40 2.67
CA VAL A 122 1.32 -6.59 1.82
C VAL A 122 0.32 -7.57 2.41
N LYS A 123 -0.80 -7.77 1.73
CA LYS A 123 -1.82 -8.73 2.11
C LYS A 123 -2.12 -9.66 0.94
N ASN A 124 -2.03 -10.97 1.15
CA ASN A 124 -2.24 -11.98 0.10
C ASN A 124 -1.41 -11.71 -1.18
N ASN A 125 -0.16 -11.31 -1.01
CA ASN A 125 0.76 -10.96 -2.11
C ASN A 125 0.29 -9.74 -2.94
N MET A 126 -0.53 -8.87 -2.37
CA MET A 126 -1.02 -7.63 -2.99
C MET A 126 -0.62 -6.41 -2.15
N TYR A 127 -0.23 -5.33 -2.82
CA TYR A 127 0.03 -4.05 -2.17
C TYR A 127 -1.29 -3.33 -1.92
N GLN A 128 -1.50 -2.86 -0.70
CA GLN A 128 -2.70 -2.14 -0.28
C GLN A 128 -2.36 -0.94 0.61
N ILE A 129 -3.13 0.13 0.46
CA ILE A 129 -3.13 1.29 1.34
C ILE A 129 -4.58 1.49 1.82
N GLY A 130 -4.85 1.19 3.09
CA GLY A 130 -6.23 1.07 3.55
C GLY A 130 -6.98 0.05 2.70
N ASP A 131 -8.08 0.48 2.08
CA ASP A 131 -8.90 -0.36 1.20
C ASP A 131 -8.50 -0.23 -0.29
N THR A 132 -7.56 0.65 -0.61
CA THR A 132 -7.12 0.88 -1.99
C THR A 132 -6.03 -0.11 -2.38
N ARG A 133 -6.29 -0.87 -3.44
CA ARG A 133 -5.30 -1.79 -4.04
C ARG A 133 -4.35 -1.01 -4.95
N ILE A 134 -3.04 -1.24 -4.77
CA ILE A 134 -1.98 -0.67 -5.61
C ILE A 134 -1.43 -1.77 -6.51
N SER A 135 -1.86 -1.79 -7.75
CA SER A 135 -1.46 -2.80 -8.75
C SER A 135 -1.49 -2.17 -10.14
N ALA A 136 -0.62 -2.60 -11.04
CA ALA A 136 -0.68 -2.15 -12.43
C ALA A 136 -2.06 -2.46 -13.05
N ASN A 137 -2.50 -1.59 -13.95
CA ASN A 137 -3.82 -1.63 -14.61
C ASN A 137 -5.02 -1.52 -13.65
N THR A 138 -4.83 -0.92 -12.46
CA THR A 138 -5.94 -0.51 -11.60
C THR A 138 -6.16 0.99 -11.72
N SER A 139 -7.41 1.41 -11.58
CA SER A 139 -7.81 2.82 -11.70
C SER A 139 -8.45 3.28 -10.38
N PRO A 140 -7.65 3.73 -9.41
CA PRO A 140 -8.17 4.31 -8.19
C PRO A 140 -8.70 5.72 -8.45
N ASP A 141 -9.81 6.06 -7.80
CA ASP A 141 -10.25 7.44 -7.73
C ASP A 141 -9.33 8.23 -6.80
N ILE A 142 -8.74 9.30 -7.33
CA ILE A 142 -7.78 10.12 -6.61
C ILE A 142 -8.26 11.55 -6.44
N LEU A 143 -7.88 12.16 -5.34
CA LEU A 143 -7.99 13.58 -5.08
C LEU A 143 -6.59 14.15 -5.01
N LEU A 144 -6.25 14.95 -6.00
CA LEU A 144 -5.07 15.80 -5.97
C LEU A 144 -5.43 17.14 -5.33
N PRO A 145 -4.49 17.85 -4.71
CA PRO A 145 -4.71 19.22 -4.30
C PRO A 145 -5.18 20.03 -5.52
N PHE A 146 -6.43 20.48 -5.52
CA PHE A 146 -7.07 21.24 -6.61
C PHE A 146 -7.57 20.44 -7.83
N LEU A 147 -7.45 19.10 -7.83
CA LEU A 147 -7.86 18.26 -8.95
C LEU A 147 -8.44 16.94 -8.44
N TYR A 148 -9.61 16.58 -8.95
CA TYR A 148 -10.22 15.27 -8.80
C TYR A 148 -10.28 14.60 -10.16
N GLU A 149 -9.59 13.47 -10.32
CA GLU A 149 -9.51 12.76 -11.61
C GLU A 149 -9.33 11.25 -11.38
N ASP A 150 -9.86 10.47 -12.30
CA ASP A 150 -9.54 9.05 -12.41
C ASP A 150 -8.09 8.89 -12.84
N ALA A 151 -7.43 7.92 -12.27
CA ALA A 151 -6.04 7.63 -12.56
C ALA A 151 -5.85 6.16 -12.88
N GLU A 152 -4.88 5.87 -13.74
CA GLU A 152 -4.47 4.50 -14.03
C GLU A 152 -3.06 4.25 -13.51
N ILE A 153 -2.89 3.18 -12.73
CA ILE A 153 -1.57 2.74 -12.29
C ILE A 153 -0.90 1.96 -13.41
N LEU A 154 0.19 2.50 -13.96
CA LEU A 154 0.91 1.89 -15.07
C LEU A 154 1.91 0.83 -14.59
N SER A 155 2.60 1.11 -13.48
CA SER A 155 3.63 0.21 -12.95
C SER A 155 3.76 0.37 -11.44
N VAL A 156 4.20 -0.70 -10.78
CA VAL A 156 4.45 -0.74 -9.33
C VAL A 156 5.79 -1.43 -9.12
N ASN A 157 6.69 -0.77 -8.39
CA ASN A 157 8.02 -1.27 -8.09
C ASN A 157 8.28 -1.20 -6.59
N THR A 158 8.89 -2.22 -6.01
CA THR A 158 9.38 -2.17 -4.63
C THR A 158 10.69 -1.40 -4.58
N VAL A 159 10.81 -0.52 -3.61
CA VAL A 159 12.08 0.17 -3.34
C VAL A 159 12.89 -0.70 -2.37
N PRO A 160 14.09 -1.16 -2.76
CA PRO A 160 14.92 -1.90 -1.82
C PRO A 160 15.23 -1.01 -0.62
N THR A 161 14.91 -1.51 0.57
CA THR A 161 15.33 -0.85 1.82
C THR A 161 16.85 -0.98 1.88
N GLN A 162 17.56 0.12 1.71
CA GLN A 162 19.01 0.14 1.99
C GLN A 162 19.18 -0.20 3.47
N SER A 163 19.63 -1.40 3.75
CA SER A 163 20.20 -1.73 5.05
C SER A 163 21.40 -0.81 5.24
N THR A 164 21.31 0.11 6.18
CA THR A 164 22.44 0.92 6.63
C THR A 164 23.57 -0.06 6.98
N PRO A 165 24.76 0.04 6.35
CA PRO A 165 25.88 -0.80 6.76
C PRO A 165 26.15 -0.47 8.22
N SER A 166 26.02 -1.46 9.11
CA SER A 166 26.52 -1.38 10.47
C SER A 166 28.00 -1.04 10.39
N SER A 167 28.36 0.14 10.85
CA SER A 167 29.76 0.54 11.05
C SER A 167 30.34 -0.35 12.15
N ASP A 168 30.90 -1.47 11.73
CA ASP A 168 31.77 -2.27 12.54
C ASP A 168 33.11 -1.52 12.64
N SER A 169 33.20 -0.63 13.62
CA SER A 169 34.45 -0.05 14.04
C SER A 169 35.17 -1.10 14.90
N SER A 170 35.89 -1.99 14.25
CA SER A 170 36.96 -2.75 14.90
C SER A 170 38.09 -1.80 15.18
N ASP A 171 38.07 -1.24 16.39
CA ASP A 171 39.22 -0.63 17.01
C ASP A 171 40.14 -1.76 17.43
N ASN A 172 41.31 -1.86 16.79
CA ASN A 172 42.37 -2.76 17.14
C ASN A 172 43.67 -1.96 17.18
N SER A 173 44.08 -1.66 18.40
CA SER A 173 45.49 -1.27 18.74
C SER A 173 45.87 -1.83 20.08
#